data_d70f986a0c11af7acc022d6b4a4a7300
#
_entry.id   d70f986a0c11af7acc022d6b4a4a7300
#
_cell.length_a   1.000
_cell.length_b   1.000
_cell.length_c   1.000
_cell.angle_alpha   90.00
_cell.angle_beta   90.00
_cell.angle_gamma   90.00
#
_symmetry.space_group_name_H-M   'P 1'
#
loop_
_entity.id
_entity.type
_entity.pdbx_description
1 polymer ?
#
loop_
_entity_poly.entity_id
_entity_poly.type
_entity_poly.pdbx_seq_one_letter_code
_entity_poly.pdbx_strand_id
1 'polypeptide(L)'
;FDALADESKITVVQIAPAVRAAWGESLGISREFATVKRLVAALRKVGFDYIFDTNFSADLTIMEEGSEFLERFKNRKNAKLPMFTSCCPGWVRFVKTQYPDMVDNLSTAKSPQQMFGAIAKTYYAQLLGVDPSRIFCVSIMPCTAKKYEAGVSVMKDAGAGQDVDVVLTTREVDRLIRAEHINPHTLEEEEFDMPLGVSSGAGVIFGATGGVMEAALRSAYYLVAGQNPDPDAFKDVRGREGWREASFNLNGAKVRVAVASGLGNARKLIEAIRNGTAEYDFVEIMACPGGCAGGGGQPIADGKELAYERAEVLYGLDKINNLRFSHENPSVIKCYEEFLEKPLSHKSHKLLHTDQKSWELW
;
A
#
# COMPACT_ATOMS: atom_id res chain seq x y z
N PHE A 1 12.55 13.14 -16.00
CA PHE A 1 13.91 13.59 -16.26
C PHE A 1 14.18 15.01 -15.76
N ASP A 2 13.28 15.97 -16.01
CA ASP A 2 13.51 17.37 -15.62
C ASP A 2 13.84 17.52 -14.12
N ALA A 3 13.11 16.80 -13.26
CA ALA A 3 13.36 16.82 -11.81
C ALA A 3 14.68 16.16 -11.40
N LEU A 4 15.18 15.17 -12.15
CA LEU A 4 16.49 14.54 -11.92
C LEU A 4 17.64 15.46 -12.34
N ALA A 5 17.39 16.39 -13.27
CA ALA A 5 18.38 17.37 -13.73
C ALA A 5 18.33 18.70 -12.94
N ASP A 6 17.34 18.88 -12.08
CA ASP A 6 17.13 20.11 -11.29
C ASP A 6 17.83 20.01 -9.93
N GLU A 7 19.01 20.60 -9.79
CA GLU A 7 19.80 20.63 -8.56
C GLU A 7 19.06 21.28 -7.36
N SER A 8 17.99 22.03 -7.60
CA SER A 8 17.16 22.59 -6.53
C SER A 8 16.25 21.55 -5.88
N LYS A 9 16.02 20.40 -6.53
CA LYS A 9 15.20 19.29 -6.06
C LYS A 9 16.03 18.18 -5.43
N ILE A 10 15.40 17.47 -4.53
CA ILE A 10 15.87 16.22 -3.95
C ILE A 10 14.86 15.16 -4.37
N THR A 11 15.28 14.25 -5.22
CA THR A 11 14.40 13.23 -5.80
C THR A 11 14.30 12.03 -4.87
N VAL A 12 13.10 11.79 -4.38
CA VAL A 12 12.79 10.65 -3.48
C VAL A 12 11.87 9.71 -4.21
N VAL A 13 12.23 8.43 -4.32
CA VAL A 13 11.41 7.43 -4.98
C VAL A 13 11.01 6.30 -4.03
N GLN A 14 9.74 5.88 -4.10
CA GLN A 14 9.22 4.73 -3.37
C GLN A 14 8.82 3.60 -4.31
N ILE A 15 9.08 2.35 -3.92
CA ILE A 15 8.79 1.15 -4.70
C ILE A 15 7.67 0.35 -4.04
N ALA A 16 6.54 0.17 -4.75
CA ALA A 16 5.40 -0.58 -4.23
C ALA A 16 5.69 -2.09 -4.09
N PRO A 17 5.00 -2.77 -3.14
CA PRO A 17 5.23 -4.21 -2.88
C PRO A 17 5.15 -5.08 -4.13
N ALA A 18 4.11 -4.94 -4.96
CA ALA A 18 3.90 -5.80 -6.12
C ALA A 18 4.85 -5.54 -7.30
N VAL A 19 5.55 -4.40 -7.32
CA VAL A 19 6.55 -4.10 -8.38
C VAL A 19 7.69 -5.11 -8.35
N ARG A 20 8.14 -5.50 -7.14
CA ARG A 20 9.24 -6.46 -6.95
C ARG A 20 8.99 -7.85 -7.54
N ALA A 21 7.72 -8.20 -7.76
CA ALA A 21 7.36 -9.49 -8.33
C ALA A 21 7.35 -9.49 -9.88
N ALA A 22 7.51 -8.33 -10.53
CA ALA A 22 7.24 -8.22 -11.98
C ALA A 22 8.20 -7.32 -12.78
N TRP A 23 8.99 -6.44 -12.14
CA TRP A 23 9.80 -5.45 -12.86
C TRP A 23 10.79 -6.03 -13.88
N GLY A 24 11.28 -7.25 -13.63
CA GLY A 24 12.20 -7.92 -14.54
C GLY A 24 11.55 -8.57 -15.76
N GLU A 25 10.23 -8.76 -15.75
CA GLU A 25 9.51 -9.54 -16.78
C GLU A 25 9.67 -8.94 -18.18
N SER A 26 9.43 -7.64 -18.33
CA SER A 26 9.60 -6.95 -19.63
C SER A 26 11.05 -6.80 -20.05
N LEU A 27 11.99 -6.94 -19.12
CA LEU A 27 13.42 -6.87 -19.37
C LEU A 27 14.05 -8.24 -19.70
N GLY A 28 13.24 -9.31 -19.62
CA GLY A 28 13.70 -10.68 -19.88
C GLY A 28 14.58 -11.25 -18.76
N ILE A 29 14.43 -10.76 -17.54
CA ILE A 29 15.19 -11.16 -16.37
C ILE A 29 14.38 -12.18 -15.58
N SER A 30 15.01 -13.27 -15.11
CA SER A 30 14.32 -14.24 -14.26
C SER A 30 13.89 -13.61 -12.94
N ARG A 31 12.82 -14.10 -12.34
CA ARG A 31 12.29 -13.57 -11.06
C ARG A 31 13.31 -13.67 -9.92
N GLU A 32 14.08 -14.73 -9.88
CA GLU A 32 15.12 -14.96 -8.87
C GLU A 32 16.24 -13.91 -8.98
N PHE A 33 16.54 -13.50 -10.21
CA PHE A 33 17.56 -12.48 -10.45
C PHE A 33 17.00 -11.06 -10.30
N ALA A 34 15.74 -10.84 -10.63
CA ALA A 34 15.08 -9.53 -10.56
C ALA A 34 14.68 -9.16 -9.11
N THR A 35 15.63 -9.17 -8.18
CA THR A 35 15.39 -8.78 -6.79
C THR A 35 15.05 -7.29 -6.70
N VAL A 36 14.34 -6.88 -5.65
CA VAL A 36 14.06 -5.45 -5.44
C VAL A 36 15.33 -4.65 -5.19
N LYS A 37 16.36 -5.24 -4.60
CA LYS A 37 17.66 -4.61 -4.35
C LYS A 37 18.41 -4.28 -5.66
N ARG A 38 18.24 -5.09 -6.70
CA ARG A 38 18.74 -4.74 -8.06
C ARG A 38 17.94 -3.63 -8.70
N LEU A 39 16.64 -3.55 -8.43
CA LEU A 39 15.85 -2.40 -8.86
C LEU A 39 16.31 -1.11 -8.15
N VAL A 40 16.65 -1.18 -6.86
CA VAL A 40 17.27 -0.05 -6.13
C VAL A 40 18.54 0.39 -6.83
N ALA A 41 19.44 -0.54 -7.15
CA ALA A 41 20.68 -0.22 -7.87
C ALA A 41 20.42 0.41 -9.25
N ALA A 42 19.41 -0.07 -9.98
CA ALA A 42 19.00 0.52 -11.26
C ALA A 42 18.52 1.96 -11.10
N LEU A 43 17.66 2.22 -10.12
CA LEU A 43 17.12 3.57 -9.86
C LEU A 43 18.20 4.54 -9.37
N ARG A 44 19.17 4.06 -8.60
CA ARG A 44 20.34 4.87 -8.21
C ARG A 44 21.19 5.26 -9.42
N LYS A 45 21.36 4.35 -10.38
CA LYS A 45 22.02 4.68 -11.66
C LYS A 45 21.21 5.62 -12.56
N VAL A 46 19.89 5.62 -12.47
CA VAL A 46 19.02 6.61 -13.13
C VAL A 46 19.25 8.00 -12.55
N GLY A 47 19.74 8.11 -11.32
CA GLY A 47 20.08 9.38 -10.67
C GLY A 47 19.12 9.83 -9.57
N PHE A 48 18.26 8.94 -9.03
CA PHE A 48 17.46 9.26 -7.84
C PHE A 48 18.37 9.44 -6.62
N ASP A 49 18.13 10.49 -5.82
CA ASP A 49 18.91 10.79 -4.62
C ASP A 49 18.63 9.79 -3.49
N TYR A 50 17.34 9.46 -3.27
CA TYR A 50 16.91 8.53 -2.22
C TYR A 50 15.88 7.54 -2.73
N ILE A 51 16.07 6.29 -2.36
CA ILE A 51 15.22 5.16 -2.80
C ILE A 51 14.70 4.41 -1.59
N PHE A 52 13.37 4.38 -1.42
CA PHE A 52 12.69 3.82 -0.28
C PHE A 52 11.69 2.72 -0.66
N ASP A 53 11.25 2.00 0.37
CA ASP A 53 10.27 0.94 0.23
C ASP A 53 8.88 1.44 0.66
N THR A 54 7.89 1.36 -0.23
CA THR A 54 6.49 1.63 0.12
C THR A 54 5.98 0.66 1.21
N ASN A 55 6.66 -0.45 1.47
CA ASN A 55 6.32 -1.35 2.56
C ASN A 55 6.39 -0.68 3.93
N PHE A 56 7.30 0.29 4.14
CA PHE A 56 7.29 1.15 5.32
C PHE A 56 5.92 1.83 5.52
N SER A 57 5.40 2.46 4.48
CA SER A 57 4.10 3.15 4.57
C SER A 57 2.91 2.19 4.50
N ALA A 58 3.10 0.97 3.97
CA ALA A 58 2.10 -0.09 4.12
C ALA A 58 1.96 -0.51 5.60
N ASP A 59 3.09 -0.67 6.30
CA ASP A 59 3.09 -0.94 7.75
C ASP A 59 2.47 0.23 8.54
N LEU A 60 2.76 1.47 8.14
CA LEU A 60 2.15 2.67 8.73
C LEU A 60 0.63 2.70 8.49
N THR A 61 0.18 2.32 7.28
CA THR A 61 -1.25 2.21 6.95
C THR A 61 -1.93 1.17 7.85
N ILE A 62 -1.30 0.03 8.11
CA ILE A 62 -1.86 -0.98 9.02
C ILE A 62 -2.02 -0.44 10.43
N MET A 63 -1.09 0.37 10.92
CA MET A 63 -1.21 0.97 12.26
C MET A 63 -2.37 1.95 12.32
N GLU A 64 -2.57 2.77 11.31
CA GLU A 64 -3.69 3.73 11.26
C GLU A 64 -5.03 3.04 10.97
N GLU A 65 -5.13 2.26 9.90
CA GLU A 65 -6.37 1.61 9.47
C GLU A 65 -6.81 0.51 10.44
N GLY A 66 -5.86 -0.25 10.99
CA GLY A 66 -6.13 -1.26 12.02
C GLY A 66 -6.63 -0.63 13.33
N SER A 67 -6.05 0.50 13.73
CA SER A 67 -6.52 1.26 14.90
C SER A 67 -7.91 1.86 14.67
N GLU A 68 -8.17 2.44 13.50
CA GLU A 68 -9.50 2.93 13.10
C GLU A 68 -10.53 1.80 13.12
N PHE A 69 -10.18 0.63 12.55
CA PHE A 69 -11.07 -0.53 12.59
C PHE A 69 -11.42 -0.94 14.03
N LEU A 70 -10.44 -1.01 14.92
CA LEU A 70 -10.68 -1.39 16.31
C LEU A 70 -11.54 -0.35 17.05
N GLU A 71 -11.38 0.95 16.78
CA GLU A 71 -12.25 1.98 17.33
C GLU A 71 -13.69 1.85 16.83
N ARG A 72 -13.88 1.67 15.51
CA ARG A 72 -15.21 1.43 14.91
C ARG A 72 -15.84 0.15 15.46
N PHE A 73 -15.08 -0.92 15.57
CA PHE A 73 -15.55 -2.22 16.07
C PHE A 73 -15.96 -2.17 17.55
N LYS A 74 -15.22 -1.48 18.40
CA LYS A 74 -15.58 -1.22 19.82
C LYS A 74 -16.87 -0.38 19.93
N ASN A 75 -17.04 0.57 19.03
CA ASN A 75 -18.18 1.48 19.00
C ASN A 75 -19.22 1.10 17.93
N ARG A 76 -19.37 -0.21 17.65
CA ARG A 76 -20.19 -0.74 16.55
C ARG A 76 -21.65 -0.29 16.53
N LYS A 77 -22.21 0.18 17.66
CA LYS A 77 -23.58 0.70 17.73
C LYS A 77 -23.73 2.05 17.01
N ASN A 78 -22.67 2.84 16.96
CA ASN A 78 -22.65 4.18 16.40
C ASN A 78 -21.76 4.33 15.18
N ALA A 79 -20.89 3.35 14.91
CA ALA A 79 -19.98 3.37 13.77
C ALA A 79 -20.60 2.74 12.52
N LYS A 80 -20.14 3.18 11.36
CA LYS A 80 -20.47 2.54 10.07
C LYS A 80 -19.65 1.27 9.89
N LEU A 81 -20.33 0.15 9.84
CA LEU A 81 -19.78 -1.18 9.53
C LEU A 81 -20.57 -1.82 8.38
N PRO A 82 -19.94 -2.70 7.58
CA PRO A 82 -18.52 -3.03 7.65
C PRO A 82 -17.65 -1.83 7.35
N MET A 83 -16.43 -1.80 7.91
CA MET A 83 -15.41 -0.89 7.41
C MET A 83 -14.79 -1.48 6.15
N PHE A 84 -14.64 -0.68 5.09
CA PHE A 84 -13.92 -1.05 3.88
C PHE A 84 -12.51 -0.48 3.88
N THR A 85 -11.53 -1.24 3.42
CA THR A 85 -10.19 -0.70 3.12
C THR A 85 -10.29 0.38 2.04
N SER A 86 -9.39 1.38 2.07
CA SER A 86 -9.41 2.54 1.17
C SER A 86 -8.12 2.73 0.37
N CYS A 87 -7.16 1.82 0.46
CA CYS A 87 -5.86 1.93 -0.21
C CYS A 87 -5.92 1.77 -1.74
N CYS A 88 -7.05 1.28 -2.32
CA CYS A 88 -7.22 1.08 -3.75
C CYS A 88 -8.06 2.21 -4.39
N PRO A 89 -7.45 3.16 -5.13
CA PRO A 89 -8.18 4.30 -5.72
C PRO A 89 -9.21 3.89 -6.78
N GLY A 90 -9.00 2.79 -7.45
CA GLY A 90 -10.00 2.24 -8.39
C GLY A 90 -11.27 1.79 -7.67
N TRP A 91 -11.12 1.19 -6.49
CA TRP A 91 -12.23 0.83 -5.60
C TRP A 91 -12.89 2.08 -5.00
N VAL A 92 -12.12 3.00 -4.43
CA VAL A 92 -12.65 4.24 -3.84
C VAL A 92 -13.49 5.02 -4.86
N ARG A 93 -12.98 5.18 -6.08
CA ARG A 93 -13.74 5.82 -7.16
C ARG A 93 -15.02 5.04 -7.53
N PHE A 94 -14.94 3.72 -7.57
CA PHE A 94 -16.11 2.88 -7.87
C PHE A 94 -17.21 3.03 -6.81
N VAL A 95 -16.89 2.98 -5.52
CA VAL A 95 -17.90 3.12 -4.46
C VAL A 95 -18.50 4.52 -4.45
N LYS A 96 -17.69 5.56 -4.63
CA LYS A 96 -18.17 6.95 -4.70
C LYS A 96 -19.14 7.19 -5.85
N THR A 97 -18.95 6.53 -7.00
CA THR A 97 -19.80 6.71 -8.19
C THR A 97 -21.01 5.79 -8.20
N GLN A 98 -20.89 4.55 -7.72
CA GLN A 98 -21.93 3.54 -7.83
C GLN A 98 -22.73 3.33 -6.53
N TYR A 99 -22.11 3.63 -5.39
CA TYR A 99 -22.67 3.38 -4.06
C TYR A 99 -22.32 4.54 -3.10
N PRO A 100 -22.74 5.80 -3.42
CA PRO A 100 -22.35 6.98 -2.64
C PRO A 100 -22.84 6.95 -1.19
N ASP A 101 -23.89 6.19 -0.89
CA ASP A 101 -24.41 5.94 0.45
C ASP A 101 -23.46 5.09 1.32
N MET A 102 -22.51 4.40 0.72
CA MET A 102 -21.51 3.57 1.42
C MET A 102 -20.13 4.22 1.55
N VAL A 103 -19.97 5.47 1.14
CA VAL A 103 -18.68 6.19 1.25
C VAL A 103 -18.22 6.32 2.72
N ASP A 104 -19.15 6.49 3.66
CA ASP A 104 -18.86 6.55 5.09
C ASP A 104 -18.36 5.20 5.68
N ASN A 105 -18.51 4.12 4.95
CA ASN A 105 -17.97 2.82 5.32
C ASN A 105 -16.48 2.67 4.97
N LEU A 106 -15.93 3.52 4.08
CA LEU A 106 -14.51 3.52 3.78
C LEU A 106 -13.68 3.89 5.02
N SER A 107 -12.53 3.30 5.14
CA SER A 107 -11.49 3.79 6.05
C SER A 107 -11.10 5.21 5.63
N THR A 108 -10.79 6.06 6.61
CA THR A 108 -10.28 7.40 6.36
C THR A 108 -8.78 7.41 6.11
N ALA A 109 -8.08 6.29 6.36
CA ALA A 109 -6.65 6.16 6.13
C ALA A 109 -6.32 6.38 4.64
N LYS A 110 -5.30 7.19 4.37
CA LYS A 110 -4.71 7.31 3.03
C LYS A 110 -4.07 5.99 2.61
N SER A 111 -3.85 5.82 1.32
CA SER A 111 -3.09 4.69 0.82
C SER A 111 -1.61 4.77 1.21
N PRO A 112 -0.88 3.63 1.23
CA PRO A 112 0.57 3.63 1.46
C PRO A 112 1.33 4.62 0.58
N GLN A 113 0.93 4.77 -0.69
CA GLN A 113 1.51 5.76 -1.59
C GLN A 113 1.43 7.18 -1.03
N GLN A 114 0.25 7.59 -0.59
CA GLN A 114 0.01 8.96 -0.12
C GLN A 114 0.57 9.17 1.28
N MET A 115 0.49 8.18 2.15
CA MET A 115 1.15 8.24 3.46
C MET A 115 2.67 8.42 3.30
N PHE A 116 3.29 7.68 2.38
CA PHE A 116 4.71 7.84 2.09
C PHE A 116 5.03 9.27 1.64
N GLY A 117 4.28 9.80 0.68
CA GLY A 117 4.49 11.15 0.16
C GLY A 117 4.39 12.22 1.26
N ALA A 118 3.36 12.13 2.11
CA ALA A 118 3.19 13.03 3.24
C ALA A 118 4.38 12.94 4.23
N ILE A 119 4.83 11.72 4.55
CA ILE A 119 5.98 11.50 5.45
C ILE A 119 7.30 11.95 4.81
N ALA A 120 7.51 11.72 3.52
CA ALA A 120 8.70 12.17 2.81
C ALA A 120 8.84 13.70 2.82
N LYS A 121 7.73 14.41 2.56
CA LYS A 121 7.71 15.88 2.54
C LYS A 121 7.56 16.53 3.93
N THR A 122 7.45 15.77 4.99
CA THR A 122 7.38 16.30 6.37
C THR A 122 8.51 15.74 7.23
N TYR A 123 8.35 14.53 7.76
CA TYR A 123 9.32 13.90 8.65
C TYR A 123 10.70 13.74 8.02
N TYR A 124 10.75 13.21 6.77
CA TYR A 124 12.05 12.99 6.13
C TYR A 124 12.71 14.31 5.71
N ALA A 125 11.94 15.30 5.21
CA ALA A 125 12.47 16.63 4.98
C ALA A 125 13.05 17.28 6.25
N GLN A 126 12.40 17.08 7.40
CA GLN A 126 12.91 17.51 8.71
C GLN A 126 14.22 16.80 9.07
N LEU A 127 14.32 15.48 8.84
CA LEU A 127 15.57 14.72 9.09
C LEU A 127 16.73 15.22 8.21
N LEU A 128 16.45 15.60 6.98
CA LEU A 128 17.45 16.18 6.06
C LEU A 128 17.77 17.65 6.37
N GLY A 129 16.97 18.34 7.17
CA GLY A 129 17.11 19.78 7.43
C GLY A 129 16.82 20.63 6.19
N VAL A 130 15.91 20.20 5.31
CA VAL A 130 15.59 20.89 4.06
C VAL A 130 14.15 21.38 4.04
N ASP A 131 13.86 22.36 3.19
CA ASP A 131 12.51 22.80 2.93
C ASP A 131 11.70 21.68 2.24
N PRO A 132 10.49 21.35 2.71
CA PRO A 132 9.64 20.32 2.10
C PRO A 132 9.41 20.49 0.59
N SER A 133 9.40 21.73 0.07
CA SER A 133 9.20 22.03 -1.35
C SER A 133 10.36 21.57 -2.25
N ARG A 134 11.51 21.27 -1.67
CA ARG A 134 12.65 20.70 -2.37
C ARG A 134 12.49 19.20 -2.62
N ILE A 135 11.68 18.51 -1.83
CA ILE A 135 11.42 17.07 -2.03
C ILE A 135 10.53 16.88 -3.25
N PHE A 136 11.03 16.14 -4.23
CA PHE A 136 10.26 15.68 -5.38
C PHE A 136 9.99 14.19 -5.22
N CYS A 137 8.75 13.86 -4.83
CA CYS A 137 8.35 12.50 -4.49
C CYS A 137 7.83 11.75 -5.72
N VAL A 138 8.49 10.64 -6.06
CA VAL A 138 8.12 9.75 -7.16
C VAL A 138 7.64 8.41 -6.58
N SER A 139 6.54 7.88 -7.11
CA SER A 139 6.03 6.56 -6.74
C SER A 139 6.14 5.59 -7.91
N ILE A 140 6.70 4.41 -7.67
CA ILE A 140 6.69 3.31 -8.64
C ILE A 140 5.61 2.32 -8.21
N MET A 141 4.56 2.20 -9.06
CA MET A 141 3.33 1.51 -8.72
C MET A 141 2.91 0.48 -9.78
N PRO A 142 2.32 -0.66 -9.37
CA PRO A 142 1.75 -1.64 -10.32
C PRO A 142 0.40 -1.19 -10.92
N CYS A 143 0.06 0.08 -10.81
CA CYS A 143 -1.30 0.60 -10.91
C CYS A 143 -1.36 1.91 -11.67
N THR A 144 -2.31 2.02 -12.63
CA THR A 144 -2.55 3.28 -13.35
C THR A 144 -3.46 4.24 -12.57
N ALA A 145 -4.37 3.71 -11.73
CA ALA A 145 -5.26 4.53 -10.91
C ALA A 145 -4.52 5.32 -9.82
N LYS A 146 -3.30 4.91 -9.45
CA LYS A 146 -2.43 5.66 -8.55
C LYS A 146 -1.96 7.01 -9.11
N LYS A 147 -1.92 7.15 -10.45
CA LYS A 147 -1.69 8.45 -11.11
C LYS A 147 -2.84 9.43 -10.83
N TYR A 148 -4.08 8.93 -10.90
CA TYR A 148 -5.25 9.72 -10.54
C TYR A 148 -5.23 10.10 -9.05
N GLU A 149 -4.96 9.14 -8.16
CA GLU A 149 -4.91 9.40 -6.71
C GLU A 149 -3.90 10.50 -6.36
N ALA A 150 -2.71 10.48 -6.95
CA ALA A 150 -1.68 11.50 -6.71
C ALA A 150 -2.12 12.92 -7.14
N GLY A 151 -3.03 13.02 -8.13
CA GLY A 151 -3.57 14.29 -8.61
C GLY A 151 -4.81 14.80 -7.86
N VAL A 152 -5.36 14.03 -6.90
CA VAL A 152 -6.54 14.44 -6.12
C VAL A 152 -6.21 15.65 -5.25
N SER A 153 -7.06 16.68 -5.28
CA SER A 153 -6.80 17.99 -4.67
C SER A 153 -6.57 17.96 -3.15
N VAL A 154 -7.09 16.96 -2.45
CA VAL A 154 -6.93 16.79 -0.99
C VAL A 154 -5.65 16.01 -0.61
N MET A 155 -4.88 15.50 -1.56
CA MET A 155 -3.64 14.74 -1.29
C MET A 155 -2.40 15.67 -1.25
N LYS A 156 -2.43 16.67 -0.34
CA LYS A 156 -1.42 17.73 -0.19
C LYS A 156 -1.20 18.18 1.26
N ASP A 157 -1.40 17.27 2.20
CA ASP A 157 -1.37 17.62 3.63
C ASP A 157 0.02 17.93 4.18
N ALA A 158 1.08 17.57 3.44
CA ALA A 158 2.44 18.01 3.75
C ALA A 158 2.65 19.53 3.58
N GLY A 159 1.74 20.24 2.89
CA GLY A 159 1.80 21.69 2.70
C GLY A 159 2.83 22.17 1.68
N ALA A 160 3.39 21.27 0.87
CA ALA A 160 4.42 21.54 -0.14
C ALA A 160 3.97 21.06 -1.55
N GLY A 161 2.78 21.44 -1.96
CA GLY A 161 2.15 20.92 -3.16
C GLY A 161 1.54 19.53 -2.94
N GLN A 162 1.39 18.74 -4.00
CA GLN A 162 0.93 17.35 -3.89
C GLN A 162 1.91 16.52 -3.06
N ASP A 163 1.39 15.59 -2.24
CA ASP A 163 2.25 14.72 -1.41
C ASP A 163 3.11 13.81 -2.29
N VAL A 164 2.58 13.38 -3.44
CA VAL A 164 3.30 12.62 -4.49
C VAL A 164 3.26 13.40 -5.78
N ASP A 165 4.43 13.73 -6.34
CA ASP A 165 4.53 14.58 -7.53
C ASP A 165 4.34 13.79 -8.84
N VAL A 166 4.90 12.56 -8.91
CA VAL A 166 4.83 11.72 -10.11
C VAL A 166 4.62 10.26 -9.74
N VAL A 167 3.80 9.58 -10.53
CA VAL A 167 3.61 8.12 -10.43
C VAL A 167 4.07 7.47 -11.73
N LEU A 168 5.03 6.55 -11.61
CA LEU A 168 5.49 5.68 -12.69
C LEU A 168 4.91 4.27 -12.48
N THR A 169 4.40 3.68 -13.54
CA THR A 169 4.02 2.26 -13.51
C THR A 169 5.25 1.35 -13.64
N THR A 170 5.13 0.08 -13.28
CA THR A 170 6.20 -0.91 -13.49
C THR A 170 6.70 -0.89 -14.93
N ARG A 171 5.78 -0.84 -15.92
CA ARG A 171 6.15 -0.74 -17.35
C ARG A 171 6.88 0.54 -17.73
N GLU A 172 6.57 1.66 -17.07
CA GLU A 172 7.27 2.93 -17.34
C GLU A 172 8.67 2.92 -16.73
N VAL A 173 8.86 2.26 -15.60
CA VAL A 173 10.20 2.05 -15.02
C VAL A 173 11.06 1.16 -15.92
N ASP A 174 10.50 0.10 -16.50
CA ASP A 174 11.22 -0.73 -17.48
C ASP A 174 11.70 0.09 -18.68
N ARG A 175 10.85 1.04 -19.15
CA ARG A 175 11.24 1.97 -20.23
C ARG A 175 12.32 2.95 -19.79
N LEU A 176 12.25 3.44 -18.56
CA LEU A 176 13.24 4.34 -17.98
C LEU A 176 14.63 3.66 -17.91
N ILE A 177 14.68 2.43 -17.40
CA ILE A 177 15.90 1.61 -17.33
C ILE A 177 16.52 1.40 -18.73
N ARG A 178 15.67 1.12 -19.74
CA ARG A 178 16.12 0.99 -21.13
C ARG A 178 16.60 2.31 -21.74
N ALA A 179 15.90 3.42 -21.46
CA ALA A 179 16.28 4.74 -21.98
C ALA A 179 17.62 5.20 -21.44
N GLU A 180 17.93 4.86 -20.20
CA GLU A 180 19.24 5.13 -19.56
C GLU A 180 20.32 4.10 -19.93
N HIS A 181 20.04 3.18 -20.85
CA HIS A 181 20.96 2.12 -21.28
C HIS A 181 21.53 1.30 -20.12
N ILE A 182 20.78 1.17 -19.02
CA ILE A 182 21.19 0.37 -17.87
C ILE A 182 20.98 -1.11 -18.19
N ASN A 183 22.07 -1.88 -18.07
CA ASN A 183 21.99 -3.34 -18.18
C ASN A 183 21.74 -3.96 -16.79
N PRO A 184 20.54 -4.45 -16.49
CA PRO A 184 20.25 -4.99 -15.17
C PRO A 184 21.06 -6.22 -14.79
N HIS A 185 21.55 -6.99 -15.77
CA HIS A 185 22.37 -8.16 -15.50
C HIS A 185 23.75 -7.85 -14.91
N THR A 186 24.21 -6.60 -15.03
CA THR A 186 25.50 -6.17 -14.48
C THR A 186 25.37 -5.45 -13.14
N LEU A 187 24.14 -5.29 -12.63
CA LEU A 187 23.90 -4.62 -11.37
C LEU A 187 24.18 -5.53 -10.17
N GLU A 188 24.90 -5.05 -9.22
CA GLU A 188 24.96 -5.60 -7.88
C GLU A 188 23.74 -5.12 -7.07
N GLU A 189 23.40 -5.84 -6.02
CA GLU A 189 22.29 -5.46 -5.14
C GLU A 189 22.69 -4.27 -4.26
N GLU A 190 21.79 -3.30 -4.11
CA GLU A 190 21.94 -2.17 -3.20
C GLU A 190 20.77 -2.10 -2.22
N GLU A 191 21.04 -1.65 -1.01
CA GLU A 191 20.02 -1.50 0.03
C GLU A 191 19.20 -0.22 -0.19
N PHE A 192 17.96 -0.26 0.29
CA PHE A 192 17.15 0.94 0.43
C PHE A 192 17.81 1.96 1.37
N ASP A 193 17.51 3.22 1.14
CA ASP A 193 17.92 4.28 2.04
C ASP A 193 17.11 4.24 3.36
N MET A 194 17.73 4.76 4.42
CA MET A 194 17.15 4.77 5.76
C MET A 194 16.68 6.18 6.14
N PRO A 195 15.67 6.33 7.02
CA PRO A 195 15.00 5.29 7.80
C PRO A 195 13.78 4.65 7.11
N LEU A 196 13.31 5.14 5.96
CA LEU A 196 12.04 4.72 5.36
C LEU A 196 12.18 3.46 4.45
N GLY A 197 13.29 2.75 4.52
CA GLY A 197 13.58 1.56 3.74
C GLY A 197 13.31 0.22 4.44
N VAL A 198 12.92 0.24 5.72
CA VAL A 198 12.64 -1.00 6.45
C VAL A 198 11.28 -1.57 6.05
N SER A 199 11.27 -2.85 5.71
CA SER A 199 10.11 -3.59 5.20
C SER A 199 9.76 -4.77 6.10
N SER A 200 8.50 -4.88 6.49
CA SER A 200 7.97 -6.11 7.09
C SER A 200 7.39 -7.06 6.03
N GLY A 201 7.22 -8.32 6.41
CA GLY A 201 6.47 -9.29 5.61
C GLY A 201 5.01 -8.86 5.42
N ALA A 202 4.41 -8.25 6.46
CA ALA A 202 3.05 -7.69 6.39
C ALA A 202 2.95 -6.59 5.32
N GLY A 203 3.94 -5.69 5.21
CA GLY A 203 3.99 -4.67 4.16
C GLY A 203 4.13 -5.27 2.76
N VAL A 204 4.91 -6.34 2.61
CA VAL A 204 5.11 -7.00 1.31
C VAL A 204 3.81 -7.61 0.76
N ILE A 205 3.01 -8.27 1.60
CA ILE A 205 1.78 -8.95 1.14
C ILE A 205 0.65 -8.00 0.72
N PHE A 206 0.76 -6.69 0.97
CA PHE A 206 -0.18 -5.68 0.43
C PHE A 206 -0.38 -5.76 -1.08
N GLY A 207 0.61 -6.28 -1.80
CA GLY A 207 0.54 -6.47 -3.24
C GLY A 207 -0.42 -7.57 -3.70
N ALA A 208 -0.82 -8.48 -2.82
CA ALA A 208 -1.70 -9.61 -3.11
C ALA A 208 -3.10 -9.38 -2.56
N THR A 209 -4.13 -9.96 -3.20
CA THR A 209 -5.50 -9.92 -2.67
C THR A 209 -5.59 -10.74 -1.38
N GLY A 210 -6.15 -10.15 -0.34
CA GLY A 210 -6.20 -10.69 1.03
C GLY A 210 -5.01 -10.27 1.90
N GLY A 211 -3.97 -9.70 1.28
CA GLY A 211 -2.74 -9.33 2.02
C GLY A 211 -2.94 -8.14 2.96
N VAL A 212 -3.73 -7.16 2.59
CA VAL A 212 -4.07 -6.03 3.49
C VAL A 212 -4.87 -6.54 4.69
N MET A 213 -5.89 -7.37 4.44
CA MET A 213 -6.70 -7.97 5.49
C MET A 213 -5.86 -8.81 6.45
N GLU A 214 -4.98 -9.66 5.91
CA GLU A 214 -4.10 -10.48 6.74
C GLU A 214 -3.15 -9.64 7.60
N ALA A 215 -2.51 -8.63 7.01
CA ALA A 215 -1.63 -7.71 7.73
C ALA A 215 -2.39 -6.95 8.83
N ALA A 216 -3.59 -6.46 8.54
CA ALA A 216 -4.44 -5.77 9.50
C ALA A 216 -4.86 -6.69 10.67
N LEU A 217 -5.27 -7.91 10.38
CA LEU A 217 -5.67 -8.89 11.41
C LEU A 217 -4.50 -9.28 12.32
N ARG A 218 -3.29 -9.45 11.75
CA ARG A 218 -2.06 -9.70 12.53
C ARG A 218 -1.83 -8.60 13.59
N SER A 219 -1.87 -7.34 13.16
CA SER A 219 -1.63 -6.20 14.07
C SER A 219 -2.83 -5.91 14.97
N ALA A 220 -4.07 -6.05 14.49
CA ALA A 220 -5.26 -5.90 15.32
C ALA A 220 -5.30 -6.92 16.45
N TYR A 221 -4.89 -8.17 16.20
CA TYR A 221 -4.76 -9.17 17.27
C TYR A 221 -3.78 -8.72 18.34
N TYR A 222 -2.58 -8.26 17.95
CA TYR A 222 -1.58 -7.75 18.90
C TYR A 222 -2.11 -6.57 19.72
N LEU A 223 -2.76 -5.60 19.08
CA LEU A 223 -3.30 -4.42 19.74
C LEU A 223 -4.40 -4.75 20.77
N VAL A 224 -5.08 -5.88 20.61
CA VAL A 224 -6.12 -6.33 21.54
C VAL A 224 -5.59 -7.32 22.58
N ALA A 225 -4.70 -8.25 22.20
CA ALA A 225 -4.23 -9.34 23.04
C ALA A 225 -2.92 -9.03 23.77
N GLY A 226 -2.15 -8.00 23.34
CA GLY A 226 -0.85 -7.65 23.88
C GLY A 226 0.27 -8.67 23.57
N GLN A 227 0.00 -9.60 22.65
CA GLN A 227 0.98 -10.61 22.18
C GLN A 227 0.77 -10.92 20.72
N ASN A 228 1.84 -11.31 20.02
CA ASN A 228 1.75 -11.66 18.61
C ASN A 228 0.94 -12.94 18.41
N PRO A 229 0.12 -12.99 17.34
CA PRO A 229 -0.45 -14.24 16.87
C PRO A 229 0.62 -15.08 16.15
N ASP A 230 0.29 -16.33 15.81
CA ASP A 230 1.00 -17.02 14.74
C ASP A 230 0.89 -16.16 13.45
N PRO A 231 2.01 -15.82 12.76
CA PRO A 231 1.96 -15.03 11.55
C PRO A 231 1.05 -15.59 10.45
N ASP A 232 0.82 -16.90 10.44
CA ASP A 232 -0.02 -17.60 9.46
C ASP A 232 -1.46 -17.86 9.96
N ALA A 233 -1.83 -17.34 11.15
CA ALA A 233 -3.16 -17.55 11.75
C ALA A 233 -4.33 -17.03 10.89
N PHE A 234 -4.05 -16.07 10.00
CA PHE A 234 -5.09 -15.40 9.20
C PHE A 234 -5.02 -15.69 7.70
N LYS A 235 -4.24 -16.70 7.29
CA LYS A 235 -4.04 -17.06 5.87
C LYS A 235 -5.30 -17.50 5.13
N ASP A 236 -6.39 -17.82 5.81
CA ASP A 236 -7.66 -18.22 5.20
C ASP A 236 -8.29 -17.10 4.34
N VAL A 237 -7.81 -15.85 4.47
CA VAL A 237 -8.19 -14.76 3.57
C VAL A 237 -7.45 -14.80 2.22
N ARG A 238 -6.40 -15.62 2.09
CA ARG A 238 -5.67 -15.84 0.83
C ARG A 238 -6.50 -16.70 -0.12
N GLY A 239 -6.27 -16.60 -1.41
CA GLY A 239 -6.88 -17.50 -2.40
C GLY A 239 -7.14 -16.84 -3.74
N ARG A 240 -7.65 -17.66 -4.68
CA ARG A 240 -7.90 -17.26 -6.08
C ARG A 240 -9.36 -16.89 -6.34
N GLU A 241 -10.25 -17.20 -5.43
CA GLU A 241 -11.67 -16.84 -5.55
C GLU A 241 -11.82 -15.32 -5.48
N GLY A 242 -12.69 -14.79 -6.33
CA GLY A 242 -12.88 -13.34 -6.43
C GLY A 242 -13.60 -12.72 -5.23
N TRP A 243 -14.30 -13.52 -4.42
CA TRP A 243 -14.93 -13.15 -3.15
C TRP A 243 -14.76 -14.31 -2.17
N ARG A 244 -14.14 -14.02 -1.03
CA ARG A 244 -13.84 -14.95 0.06
C ARG A 244 -14.31 -14.37 1.39
N GLU A 245 -14.68 -15.27 2.30
CA GLU A 245 -15.17 -14.93 3.64
C GLU A 245 -14.38 -15.71 4.69
N ALA A 246 -14.14 -15.10 5.82
CA ALA A 246 -13.55 -15.75 6.97
C ALA A 246 -14.07 -15.15 8.28
N SER A 247 -13.90 -15.88 9.36
CA SER A 247 -14.19 -15.39 10.72
C SER A 247 -13.06 -15.76 11.64
N PHE A 248 -12.59 -14.79 12.40
CA PHE A 248 -11.50 -14.97 13.34
C PHE A 248 -11.90 -14.57 14.75
N ASN A 249 -11.21 -15.15 15.73
CA ASN A 249 -11.34 -14.75 17.13
C ASN A 249 -10.17 -13.85 17.50
N LEU A 250 -10.44 -12.57 17.74
CA LEU A 250 -9.48 -11.61 18.24
C LEU A 250 -9.65 -11.48 19.75
N ASN A 251 -8.96 -12.33 20.51
CA ASN A 251 -8.98 -12.35 21.98
C ASN A 251 -10.42 -12.33 22.59
N GLY A 252 -11.26 -13.27 22.12
CA GLY A 252 -12.65 -13.41 22.59
C GLY A 252 -13.68 -12.66 21.75
N ALA A 253 -13.28 -11.72 20.90
CA ALA A 253 -14.17 -11.02 19.98
C ALA A 253 -14.20 -11.70 18.61
N LYS A 254 -15.38 -12.15 18.15
CA LYS A 254 -15.54 -12.70 16.80
C LYS A 254 -15.60 -11.56 15.79
N VAL A 255 -14.70 -11.59 14.81
CA VAL A 255 -14.63 -10.65 13.67
C VAL A 255 -14.94 -11.42 12.39
N ARG A 256 -15.90 -10.94 11.61
CA ARG A 256 -16.27 -11.47 10.29
C ARG A 256 -15.66 -10.58 9.22
N VAL A 257 -14.92 -11.17 8.32
CA VAL A 257 -14.22 -10.45 7.27
C VAL A 257 -14.56 -10.99 5.88
N ALA A 258 -14.43 -10.13 4.89
CA ALA A 258 -14.49 -10.54 3.49
C ALA A 258 -13.36 -9.90 2.69
N VAL A 259 -12.95 -10.59 1.64
CA VAL A 259 -11.98 -10.12 0.66
C VAL A 259 -12.57 -10.25 -0.72
N ALA A 260 -12.63 -9.15 -1.48
CA ALA A 260 -13.07 -9.17 -2.86
C ALA A 260 -12.01 -8.58 -3.79
N SER A 261 -11.75 -9.26 -4.90
CA SER A 261 -10.89 -8.77 -5.98
C SER A 261 -11.63 -8.75 -7.31
N GLY A 262 -11.46 -7.64 -8.05
CA GLY A 262 -12.26 -7.32 -9.23
C GLY A 262 -13.57 -6.60 -8.88
N LEU A 263 -13.88 -5.51 -9.58
CA LEU A 263 -15.04 -4.66 -9.30
C LEU A 263 -16.38 -5.38 -9.50
N GLY A 264 -16.44 -6.42 -10.35
CA GLY A 264 -17.63 -7.26 -10.49
C GLY A 264 -17.95 -8.05 -9.21
N ASN A 265 -16.94 -8.56 -8.52
CA ASN A 265 -17.08 -9.25 -7.24
C ASN A 265 -17.37 -8.26 -6.10
N ALA A 266 -16.74 -7.08 -6.12
CA ALA A 266 -17.06 -5.99 -5.21
C ALA A 266 -18.53 -5.60 -5.29
N ARG A 267 -19.11 -5.50 -6.50
CA ARG A 267 -20.53 -5.24 -6.71
C ARG A 267 -21.41 -6.30 -6.05
N LYS A 268 -21.14 -7.57 -6.30
CA LYS A 268 -21.89 -8.68 -5.71
C LYS A 268 -21.85 -8.65 -4.18
N LEU A 269 -20.69 -8.41 -3.61
CA LEU A 269 -20.49 -8.30 -2.16
C LEU A 269 -21.29 -7.14 -1.56
N ILE A 270 -21.24 -5.95 -2.19
CA ILE A 270 -22.00 -4.78 -1.71
C ILE A 270 -23.50 -5.06 -1.77
N GLU A 271 -23.98 -5.63 -2.86
CA GLU A 271 -25.40 -5.97 -3.01
C GLU A 271 -25.85 -6.99 -1.96
N ALA A 272 -25.01 -7.99 -1.65
CA ALA A 272 -25.29 -8.93 -0.57
C ALA A 272 -25.38 -8.26 0.81
N ILE A 273 -24.48 -7.31 1.10
CA ILE A 273 -24.53 -6.51 2.34
C ILE A 273 -25.83 -5.67 2.38
N ARG A 274 -26.15 -4.96 1.30
CA ARG A 274 -27.35 -4.08 1.23
C ARG A 274 -28.65 -4.86 1.36
N ASN A 275 -28.70 -6.07 0.81
CA ASN A 275 -29.87 -6.96 0.89
C ASN A 275 -29.94 -7.73 2.20
N GLY A 276 -28.97 -7.54 3.11
CA GLY A 276 -28.93 -8.25 4.40
C GLY A 276 -28.63 -9.75 4.30
N THR A 277 -28.13 -10.23 3.14
CA THR A 277 -27.77 -11.64 2.94
C THR A 277 -26.33 -11.95 3.36
N ALA A 278 -25.51 -10.93 3.57
CA ALA A 278 -24.16 -11.03 4.11
C ALA A 278 -23.90 -9.91 5.12
N GLU A 279 -23.12 -10.22 6.16
CA GLU A 279 -22.78 -9.27 7.23
C GLU A 279 -21.33 -9.45 7.65
N TYR A 280 -20.56 -8.37 7.57
CA TYR A 280 -19.14 -8.34 7.90
C TYR A 280 -18.82 -7.18 8.83
N ASP A 281 -17.67 -7.27 9.48
CA ASP A 281 -17.11 -6.19 10.32
C ASP A 281 -16.04 -5.43 9.56
N PHE A 282 -15.19 -6.14 8.77
CA PHE A 282 -14.12 -5.55 7.99
C PHE A 282 -14.02 -6.20 6.60
N VAL A 283 -13.81 -5.40 5.55
CA VAL A 283 -13.82 -5.89 4.17
C VAL A 283 -12.66 -5.27 3.39
N GLU A 284 -11.84 -6.12 2.78
CA GLU A 284 -10.84 -5.69 1.79
C GLU A 284 -11.44 -5.75 0.38
N ILE A 285 -11.28 -4.67 -0.39
CA ILE A 285 -11.63 -4.66 -1.81
C ILE A 285 -10.46 -4.13 -2.65
N MET A 286 -10.04 -4.96 -3.61
CA MET A 286 -9.11 -4.59 -4.66
C MET A 286 -9.81 -4.52 -6.02
N ALA A 287 -9.62 -3.42 -6.76
CA ALA A 287 -10.27 -3.24 -8.06
C ALA A 287 -9.78 -4.23 -9.12
N CYS A 288 -8.51 -4.64 -9.03
CA CYS A 288 -7.90 -5.58 -9.97
C CYS A 288 -8.09 -7.03 -9.51
N PRO A 289 -8.40 -7.97 -10.43
CA PRO A 289 -8.36 -9.40 -10.13
C PRO A 289 -6.97 -9.81 -9.61
N GLY A 290 -6.94 -10.57 -8.52
CA GLY A 290 -5.69 -10.98 -7.88
C GLY A 290 -4.98 -9.90 -7.06
N GLY A 291 -5.54 -8.68 -6.95
CA GLY A 291 -4.95 -7.56 -6.23
C GLY A 291 -3.94 -6.75 -7.07
N CYS A 292 -3.04 -6.04 -6.42
CA CYS A 292 -2.04 -5.18 -7.09
C CYS A 292 -1.02 -5.97 -7.92
N ALA A 293 -0.81 -7.25 -7.63
CA ALA A 293 -0.01 -8.16 -8.45
C ALA A 293 -0.55 -8.30 -9.88
N GLY A 294 -1.90 -8.20 -10.06
CA GLY A 294 -2.59 -8.10 -11.34
C GLY A 294 -2.90 -6.67 -11.79
N GLY A 295 -2.20 -5.68 -11.23
CA GLY A 295 -2.47 -4.27 -11.47
C GLY A 295 -2.25 -3.83 -12.91
N GLY A 296 -3.05 -2.86 -13.38
CA GLY A 296 -3.01 -2.35 -14.76
C GLY A 296 -1.69 -1.66 -15.16
N GLY A 297 -0.76 -1.44 -14.23
CA GLY A 297 0.60 -0.93 -14.47
C GLY A 297 1.68 -2.02 -14.57
N GLN A 298 1.34 -3.28 -14.30
CA GLN A 298 2.26 -4.42 -14.40
C GLN A 298 2.56 -4.79 -15.86
N PRO A 299 3.69 -5.47 -16.14
CA PRO A 299 3.97 -6.06 -17.44
C PRO A 299 2.83 -6.95 -17.94
N ILE A 300 2.59 -6.91 -19.24
CA ILE A 300 1.56 -7.71 -19.90
C ILE A 300 2.24 -8.94 -20.49
N ALA A 301 1.73 -10.12 -20.13
CA ALA A 301 2.14 -11.39 -20.74
C ALA A 301 1.04 -11.87 -21.70
N ASP A 302 1.41 -12.14 -22.93
CA ASP A 302 0.49 -12.55 -23.96
C ASP A 302 -0.27 -13.83 -23.59
N GLY A 303 -1.59 -13.72 -23.48
CA GLY A 303 -2.48 -14.86 -23.19
C GLY A 303 -2.34 -15.47 -21.81
N LYS A 304 -1.62 -14.84 -20.87
CA LYS A 304 -1.42 -15.37 -19.51
C LYS A 304 -1.83 -14.37 -18.45
N GLU A 305 -2.56 -14.86 -17.45
CA GLU A 305 -2.83 -14.13 -16.21
C GLU A 305 -1.77 -14.48 -15.15
N LEU A 306 -0.94 -13.52 -14.78
CA LEU A 306 0.19 -13.73 -13.87
C LEU A 306 -0.04 -13.20 -12.44
N ALA A 307 -1.22 -12.66 -12.14
CA ALA A 307 -1.49 -12.04 -10.84
C ALA A 307 -1.21 -12.99 -9.67
N TYR A 308 -1.67 -14.23 -9.78
CA TYR A 308 -1.50 -15.20 -8.69
C TYR A 308 -0.07 -15.71 -8.56
N GLU A 309 0.64 -15.91 -9.67
CA GLU A 309 2.05 -16.30 -9.64
C GLU A 309 2.92 -15.20 -9.01
N ARG A 310 2.61 -13.92 -9.30
CA ARG A 310 3.26 -12.77 -8.67
C ARG A 310 2.89 -12.65 -7.18
N ALA A 311 1.65 -12.97 -6.82
CA ALA A 311 1.22 -12.99 -5.42
C ALA A 311 1.98 -14.06 -4.60
N GLU A 312 2.23 -15.24 -5.17
CA GLU A 312 3.04 -16.28 -4.51
C GLU A 312 4.47 -15.81 -4.21
N VAL A 313 5.06 -14.98 -5.09
CA VAL A 313 6.37 -14.35 -4.80
C VAL A 313 6.27 -13.49 -3.55
N LEU A 314 5.22 -12.67 -3.41
CA LEU A 314 5.04 -11.79 -2.26
C LEU A 314 4.81 -12.59 -0.96
N TYR A 315 4.00 -13.64 -1.00
CA TYR A 315 3.82 -14.53 0.15
C TYR A 315 5.10 -15.28 0.51
N GLY A 316 5.91 -15.67 -0.49
CA GLY A 316 7.23 -16.25 -0.27
C GLY A 316 8.17 -15.29 0.46
N LEU A 317 8.19 -14.01 0.06
CA LEU A 317 8.98 -12.95 0.70
C LEU A 317 8.51 -12.68 2.14
N ASP A 318 7.21 -12.66 2.40
CA ASP A 318 6.69 -12.58 3.77
C ASP A 318 7.20 -13.74 4.63
N LYS A 319 7.09 -14.97 4.10
CA LYS A 319 7.46 -16.17 4.86
C LYS A 319 8.92 -16.21 5.30
N ILE A 320 9.84 -15.67 4.48
CA ILE A 320 11.28 -15.64 4.80
C ILE A 320 11.72 -14.37 5.53
N ASN A 321 10.83 -13.38 5.68
CA ASN A 321 11.15 -12.15 6.39
C ASN A 321 11.17 -12.40 7.90
N ASN A 322 12.22 -11.97 8.59
CA ASN A 322 12.31 -12.06 10.04
C ASN A 322 11.30 -11.11 10.73
N LEU A 323 10.96 -10.00 10.09
CA LEU A 323 9.98 -9.03 10.56
C LEU A 323 8.64 -9.30 9.85
N ARG A 324 7.72 -9.99 10.53
CA ARG A 324 6.44 -10.44 9.95
C ARG A 324 5.25 -9.52 10.27
N PHE A 325 5.41 -8.55 11.17
CA PHE A 325 4.32 -7.73 11.72
C PHE A 325 4.59 -6.25 11.52
N SER A 326 3.56 -5.50 11.09
CA SER A 326 3.67 -4.06 10.86
C SER A 326 3.97 -3.27 12.13
N HIS A 327 3.38 -3.66 13.26
CA HIS A 327 3.58 -3.01 14.56
C HIS A 327 4.98 -3.22 15.17
N GLU A 328 5.78 -4.12 14.61
CA GLU A 328 7.18 -4.34 14.99
C GLU A 328 8.18 -3.62 14.08
N ASN A 329 7.71 -2.94 13.01
CA ASN A 329 8.62 -2.22 12.12
C ASN A 329 9.30 -1.06 12.87
N PRO A 330 10.63 -1.14 13.09
CA PRO A 330 11.34 -0.16 13.91
C PRO A 330 11.29 1.25 13.31
N SER A 331 11.21 1.38 11.99
CA SER A 331 11.09 2.67 11.33
C SER A 331 9.71 3.29 11.54
N VAL A 332 8.67 2.48 11.57
CA VAL A 332 7.30 2.93 11.89
C VAL A 332 7.21 3.35 13.35
N ILE A 333 7.74 2.54 14.27
CA ILE A 333 7.78 2.87 15.69
C ILE A 333 8.51 4.20 15.90
N LYS A 334 9.70 4.34 15.32
CA LYS A 334 10.49 5.57 15.42
C LYS A 334 9.77 6.78 14.82
N CYS A 335 9.08 6.62 13.71
CA CYS A 335 8.29 7.69 13.09
C CYS A 335 7.16 8.17 14.02
N TYR A 336 6.51 7.28 14.76
CA TYR A 336 5.55 7.66 15.78
C TYR A 336 6.22 8.37 16.96
N GLU A 337 7.26 7.81 17.53
CA GLU A 337 7.95 8.37 18.70
C GLU A 337 8.54 9.77 18.45
N GLU A 338 9.13 9.99 17.27
CA GLU A 338 9.81 11.24 16.95
C GLU A 338 8.90 12.29 16.29
N PHE A 339 7.81 11.86 15.63
CA PHE A 339 7.07 12.77 14.78
C PHE A 339 5.55 12.67 14.88
N LEU A 340 4.96 11.48 14.73
CA LEU A 340 3.50 11.30 14.67
C LEU A 340 2.83 11.10 16.04
N GLU A 341 3.58 10.89 17.09
CA GLU A 341 3.17 10.58 18.48
C GLU A 341 2.62 9.16 18.64
N LYS A 342 1.47 8.85 18.06
CA LYS A 342 0.80 7.53 18.08
C LYS A 342 -0.22 7.42 16.95
N PRO A 343 -0.68 6.19 16.64
CA PRO A 343 -1.78 6.01 15.71
C PRO A 343 -3.02 6.84 16.11
N LEU A 344 -3.70 7.40 15.12
CA LEU A 344 -4.88 8.26 15.27
C LEU A 344 -4.64 9.51 16.14
N SER A 345 -3.38 9.93 16.37
CA SER A 345 -3.11 11.25 16.98
C SER A 345 -3.61 12.37 16.08
N HIS A 346 -3.74 13.57 16.60
CA HIS A 346 -4.14 14.74 15.79
C HIS A 346 -3.19 14.96 14.60
N LYS A 347 -1.88 14.78 14.80
CA LYS A 347 -0.87 14.96 13.76
C LYS A 347 -0.91 13.83 12.73
N SER A 348 -1.02 12.59 13.18
CA SER A 348 -1.21 11.42 12.35
C SER A 348 -2.48 11.55 11.51
N HIS A 349 -3.60 11.90 12.14
CA HIS A 349 -4.87 12.09 11.44
C HIS A 349 -4.79 13.18 10.37
N LYS A 350 -4.14 14.32 10.66
CA LYS A 350 -3.96 15.40 9.69
C LYS A 350 -3.14 14.98 8.46
N LEU A 351 -2.09 14.18 8.63
CA LEU A 351 -1.17 13.84 7.55
C LEU A 351 -1.55 12.55 6.80
N LEU A 352 -2.11 11.58 7.53
CA LEU A 352 -2.27 10.20 7.05
C LEU A 352 -3.72 9.80 6.79
N HIS A 353 -4.69 10.67 7.11
CA HIS A 353 -6.10 10.43 6.84
C HIS A 353 -6.64 11.44 5.84
N THR A 354 -7.77 11.13 5.24
CA THR A 354 -8.43 11.98 4.26
C THR A 354 -9.95 11.91 4.41
N ASP A 355 -10.61 12.99 4.07
CA ASP A 355 -12.05 12.99 3.88
C ASP A 355 -12.36 12.32 2.52
N GLN A 356 -12.87 11.11 2.55
CA GLN A 356 -13.24 10.38 1.36
C GLN A 356 -14.33 11.09 0.52
N LYS A 357 -15.09 12.02 1.09
CA LYS A 357 -16.14 12.78 0.39
C LYS A 357 -15.57 13.89 -0.48
N SER A 358 -14.48 14.50 -0.05
CA SER A 358 -13.85 15.63 -0.74
C SER A 358 -13.02 15.26 -1.98
N TRP A 359 -12.90 13.97 -2.29
CA TRP A 359 -12.24 13.54 -3.52
C TRP A 359 -13.03 13.99 -4.75
N GLU A 360 -12.40 14.76 -5.59
CA GLU A 360 -12.96 15.08 -6.90
C GLU A 360 -12.99 13.83 -7.79
N LEU A 361 -14.04 13.66 -8.56
CA LEU A 361 -14.20 12.51 -9.45
C LEU A 361 -13.60 12.75 -10.85
N TRP A 362 -13.16 13.96 -11.11
CA TRP A 362 -12.58 14.45 -12.38
C TRP A 362 -11.35 15.29 -12.16
#